data_37c24d608e4ac5e49168743f32949fa9
#
_entry.id   37c24d608e4ac5e49168743f32949fa9
#
_cell.length_a   1.000
_cell.length_b   1.000
_cell.length_c   1.000
_cell.angle_alpha   90.00
_cell.angle_beta   90.00
_cell.angle_gamma   90.00
#
_symmetry.space_group_name_H-M   'P 1'
#
loop_
_entity.id
_entity.type
_entity.pdbx_description
1 polymer ?
#
loop_
_entity_poly.entity_id
_entity_poly.type
_entity_poly.pdbx_seq_one_letter_code
_entity_poly.pdbx_strand_id
1 'polypeptide(L)'
;MKTSYSTIFNEALDFTCALAGTDGQMIAQAEFCPSMIGGVPLLVRSCVLEIPLDEWEPGDVVVHNDPYRGGLHCPEHTLIQPVFVDGELMAFAMTIGHLVEIGGMVPGAFAGEATEIFQEGIRVPPVFIKKRGEDVEEVWKLLLANVRTPRFNYGDLRALIAGTDVGERQLAAMIEKYGKDVFWKNTADLLDYSESRMRAEIAAIPDGKYTFSDEVEDDGIENRPYTIKVAVHINGEEAVIDYTGTSPQAKGPINATLGVSYSAAYNGMLHVTDESIPTNSGCFRPIRVVSPPGTLLNVDYPAPEVGGNTETHCKIAGAVIGALSPAMPDRTMAAEGATHTNFVFG
;
A
#
# COMPACT_ATOMS: atom_id res chain seq x y z
N MET A 1 5.83 11.06 -13.32
CA MET A 1 7.24 11.41 -13.58
C MET A 1 7.38 12.72 -14.38
N LYS A 2 7.09 12.79 -15.68
CA LYS A 2 7.37 13.99 -16.51
C LYS A 2 6.58 15.25 -16.12
N THR A 3 5.52 15.14 -15.36
CA THR A 3 4.61 16.24 -15.00
C THR A 3 4.60 16.55 -13.51
N SER A 4 5.25 15.74 -12.68
CA SER A 4 5.38 15.95 -11.25
C SER A 4 6.44 17.02 -10.92
N TYR A 5 6.34 17.61 -9.75
CA TYR A 5 7.15 18.76 -9.34
C TYR A 5 8.21 18.39 -8.30
N SER A 6 7.97 17.37 -7.47
CA SER A 6 8.90 16.98 -6.42
C SER A 6 9.98 15.99 -6.90
N THR A 7 11.12 15.99 -6.21
CA THR A 7 12.20 15.01 -6.40
C THR A 7 11.78 13.61 -5.96
N ILE A 8 10.83 13.48 -5.04
CA ILE A 8 10.27 12.20 -4.62
C ILE A 8 9.66 11.46 -5.80
N PHE A 9 8.88 12.16 -6.66
CA PHE A 9 8.32 11.54 -7.86
C PHE A 9 9.29 11.48 -9.04
N ASN A 10 10.16 12.49 -9.20
CA ASN A 10 11.02 12.58 -10.38
C ASN A 10 12.26 11.70 -10.29
N GLU A 11 12.82 11.52 -9.11
CA GLU A 11 14.10 10.87 -8.86
C GLU A 11 13.96 9.61 -8.01
N ALA A 12 13.25 9.67 -6.87
CA ALA A 12 13.06 8.50 -6.02
C ALA A 12 11.99 7.53 -6.56
N LEU A 13 11.10 8.00 -7.45
CA LEU A 13 10.02 7.20 -8.05
C LEU A 13 9.07 6.60 -7.01
N ASP A 14 8.84 7.31 -5.92
CA ASP A 14 8.01 6.84 -4.81
C ASP A 14 6.53 7.02 -5.10
N PHE A 15 6.05 6.24 -6.05
CA PHE A 15 4.66 6.14 -6.43
C PHE A 15 4.39 4.78 -7.08
N THR A 16 3.12 4.40 -7.16
CA THR A 16 2.66 3.24 -7.94
C THR A 16 1.37 3.54 -8.67
N CYS A 17 1.03 2.71 -9.66
CA CYS A 17 -0.24 2.73 -10.35
C CYS A 17 -0.85 1.33 -10.30
N ALA A 18 -2.16 1.25 -10.13
CA ALA A 18 -2.86 -0.02 -10.10
C ALA A 18 -4.22 0.06 -10.80
N LEU A 19 -4.72 -1.08 -11.20
CA LEU A 19 -6.09 -1.31 -11.63
C LEU A 19 -6.77 -2.25 -10.63
N ALA A 20 -7.96 -1.92 -10.20
CA ALA A 20 -8.72 -2.74 -9.26
C ALA A 20 -10.16 -2.94 -9.74
N GLY A 21 -10.72 -4.10 -9.43
CA GLY A 21 -12.14 -4.37 -9.59
C GLY A 21 -12.99 -3.58 -8.60
N THR A 22 -14.28 -3.49 -8.84
CA THR A 22 -15.24 -2.83 -7.94
C THR A 22 -15.39 -3.55 -6.59
N ASP A 23 -14.94 -4.80 -6.50
CA ASP A 23 -14.85 -5.61 -5.29
C ASP A 23 -13.55 -5.39 -4.49
N GLY A 24 -12.66 -4.52 -5.00
CA GLY A 24 -11.36 -4.21 -4.41
C GLY A 24 -10.24 -5.20 -4.75
N GLN A 25 -10.46 -6.21 -5.61
CA GLN A 25 -9.36 -7.04 -6.06
C GLN A 25 -8.44 -6.25 -6.99
N MET A 26 -7.16 -6.24 -6.69
CA MET A 26 -6.14 -5.68 -7.56
C MET A 26 -5.95 -6.57 -8.79
N ILE A 27 -6.23 -6.02 -9.97
CA ILE A 27 -6.12 -6.74 -11.25
C ILE A 27 -4.68 -6.71 -11.76
N ALA A 28 -4.06 -5.54 -11.68
CA ALA A 28 -2.70 -5.30 -12.14
C ALA A 28 -2.10 -4.11 -11.42
N GLN A 29 -0.77 -4.05 -11.37
CA GLN A 29 -0.01 -2.91 -10.85
C GLN A 29 1.22 -2.63 -11.70
N ALA A 30 1.77 -1.42 -11.56
CA ALA A 30 3.06 -1.06 -12.11
C ALA A 30 4.18 -1.42 -11.12
N GLU A 31 5.33 -1.84 -11.66
CA GLU A 31 6.52 -2.22 -10.91
C GLU A 31 7.33 -0.97 -10.51
N PHE A 32 6.90 -0.24 -9.48
CA PHE A 32 7.64 0.88 -8.91
C PHE A 32 7.91 0.65 -7.42
N CYS A 33 7.20 1.33 -6.52
CA CYS A 33 7.40 1.14 -5.09
C CYS A 33 6.62 -0.09 -4.57
N PRO A 34 7.29 -1.19 -4.18
CA PRO A 34 6.62 -2.42 -3.76
C PRO A 34 5.93 -2.30 -2.39
N SER A 35 6.27 -1.29 -1.59
CA SER A 35 5.64 -1.08 -0.28
C SER A 35 4.14 -0.84 -0.35
N MET A 36 3.62 -0.40 -1.50
CA MET A 36 2.22 -0.01 -1.68
C MET A 36 1.28 -1.14 -2.12
N ILE A 37 1.82 -2.30 -2.49
CA ILE A 37 1.09 -3.38 -3.17
C ILE A 37 -0.06 -3.97 -2.35
N GLY A 38 0.21 -4.32 -1.11
CA GLY A 38 -0.76 -4.99 -0.24
C GLY A 38 -1.87 -4.08 0.26
N GLY A 39 -1.68 -2.76 0.17
CA GLY A 39 -2.67 -1.75 0.57
C GLY A 39 -3.80 -1.56 -0.44
N VAL A 40 -3.58 -1.80 -1.74
CA VAL A 40 -4.56 -1.52 -2.80
C VAL A 40 -5.94 -2.11 -2.53
N PRO A 41 -6.09 -3.40 -2.17
CA PRO A 41 -7.41 -3.97 -1.88
C PRO A 41 -8.10 -3.33 -0.68
N LEU A 42 -7.34 -2.95 0.34
CA LEU A 42 -7.88 -2.30 1.55
C LEU A 42 -8.34 -0.88 1.25
N LEU A 43 -7.55 -0.11 0.49
CA LEU A 43 -7.87 1.25 0.06
C LEU A 43 -9.16 1.30 -0.76
N VAL A 44 -9.32 0.44 -1.77
CA VAL A 44 -10.55 0.40 -2.59
C VAL A 44 -11.75 0.02 -1.75
N ARG A 45 -11.64 -1.04 -0.93
CA ARG A 45 -12.75 -1.48 -0.07
C ARG A 45 -13.18 -0.41 0.91
N SER A 46 -12.23 0.27 1.56
CA SER A 46 -12.52 1.38 2.46
C SER A 46 -13.22 2.53 1.72
N CYS A 47 -12.75 2.87 0.54
CA CYS A 47 -13.33 3.90 -0.28
C CYS A 47 -14.78 3.57 -0.69
N VAL A 48 -15.04 2.34 -1.13
CA VAL A 48 -16.39 1.88 -1.53
C VAL A 48 -17.34 1.74 -0.34
N LEU A 49 -16.81 1.47 0.86
CA LEU A 49 -17.63 1.44 2.09
C LEU A 49 -18.11 2.84 2.49
N GLU A 50 -17.33 3.88 2.25
CA GLU A 50 -17.68 5.28 2.57
C GLU A 50 -18.39 5.99 1.42
N ILE A 51 -18.11 5.61 0.17
CA ILE A 51 -18.73 6.12 -1.05
C ILE A 51 -19.32 4.94 -1.82
N PRO A 52 -20.62 4.65 -1.66
CA PRO A 52 -21.31 3.57 -2.36
C PRO A 52 -21.13 3.62 -3.89
N LEU A 53 -21.09 2.45 -4.53
CA LEU A 53 -20.78 2.34 -5.97
C LEU A 53 -21.76 3.12 -6.87
N ASP A 54 -22.98 3.33 -6.42
CA ASP A 54 -24.02 4.09 -7.14
C ASP A 54 -23.87 5.62 -7.03
N GLU A 55 -22.97 6.11 -6.18
CA GLU A 55 -22.63 7.53 -6.06
C GLU A 55 -21.51 7.98 -7.01
N TRP A 56 -20.84 7.01 -7.65
CA TRP A 56 -19.76 7.32 -8.57
C TRP A 56 -20.27 7.65 -9.96
N GLU A 57 -19.64 8.66 -10.59
CA GLU A 57 -19.96 9.13 -11.91
C GLU A 57 -18.70 9.24 -12.79
N PRO A 58 -18.84 9.21 -14.13
CA PRO A 58 -17.71 9.42 -15.03
C PRO A 58 -17.01 10.76 -14.75
N GLY A 59 -15.67 10.71 -14.67
CA GLY A 59 -14.83 11.88 -14.39
C GLY A 59 -14.66 12.22 -12.90
N ASP A 60 -15.24 11.44 -12.00
CA ASP A 60 -14.97 11.54 -10.56
C ASP A 60 -13.55 11.11 -10.25
N VAL A 61 -12.92 11.75 -9.27
CA VAL A 61 -11.66 11.29 -8.66
C VAL A 61 -11.76 11.49 -7.16
N VAL A 62 -11.53 10.44 -6.41
CA VAL A 62 -11.41 10.46 -4.95
C VAL A 62 -9.96 10.58 -4.55
N VAL A 63 -9.66 11.42 -3.55
CA VAL A 63 -8.38 11.45 -2.84
C VAL A 63 -8.54 10.86 -1.45
N HIS A 64 -7.53 10.13 -0.99
CA HIS A 64 -7.54 9.45 0.29
C HIS A 64 -6.10 9.16 0.75
N ASN A 65 -5.80 9.40 2.05
CA ASN A 65 -4.50 9.04 2.64
C ASN A 65 -4.61 8.50 4.08
N ASP A 66 -5.83 8.25 4.58
CA ASP A 66 -6.03 7.86 5.98
C ASP A 66 -5.53 6.42 6.24
N PRO A 67 -4.46 6.24 7.04
CA PRO A 67 -3.88 4.92 7.31
C PRO A 67 -4.84 3.99 8.07
N TYR A 68 -5.72 4.55 8.88
CA TYR A 68 -6.75 3.81 9.62
C TYR A 68 -7.97 3.43 8.77
N ARG A 69 -7.98 3.84 7.49
CA ARG A 69 -8.97 3.49 6.47
C ARG A 69 -8.35 2.72 5.29
N GLY A 70 -7.35 1.88 5.58
CA GLY A 70 -6.69 1.05 4.58
C GLY A 70 -5.51 1.70 3.87
N GLY A 71 -5.18 2.96 4.20
CA GLY A 71 -3.94 3.61 3.77
C GLY A 71 -2.71 2.96 4.38
N LEU A 72 -1.55 3.33 3.87
CA LEU A 72 -0.27 2.82 4.36
C LEU A 72 0.29 3.76 5.41
N HIS A 73 0.63 5.00 5.02
CA HIS A 73 0.95 6.09 5.93
C HIS A 73 0.49 7.45 5.35
N CYS A 74 0.32 8.45 6.22
CA CYS A 74 -0.27 9.73 5.83
C CYS A 74 0.39 10.44 4.62
N PRO A 75 1.72 10.41 4.38
CA PRO A 75 2.31 11.03 3.20
C PRO A 75 1.84 10.43 1.87
N GLU A 76 1.45 9.15 1.83
CA GLU A 76 0.98 8.48 0.63
C GLU A 76 -0.47 8.82 0.31
N HIS A 77 -0.65 9.64 -0.72
CA HIS A 77 -1.98 9.98 -1.22
C HIS A 77 -2.38 9.03 -2.34
N THR A 78 -3.54 8.43 -2.17
CA THR A 78 -4.19 7.56 -3.16
C THR A 78 -5.23 8.36 -3.93
N LEU A 79 -5.16 8.31 -5.25
CA LEU A 79 -6.20 8.81 -6.15
C LEU A 79 -6.91 7.62 -6.78
N ILE A 80 -8.24 7.63 -6.75
CA ILE A 80 -9.07 6.54 -7.27
C ILE A 80 -10.06 7.16 -8.26
N GLN A 81 -10.06 6.66 -9.49
CA GLN A 81 -10.92 7.10 -10.59
C GLN A 81 -11.72 5.93 -11.13
N PRO A 82 -13.06 6.05 -11.26
CA PRO A 82 -13.90 5.00 -11.82
C PRO A 82 -13.70 4.88 -13.33
N VAL A 83 -13.74 3.66 -13.82
CA VAL A 83 -13.71 3.33 -15.26
C VAL A 83 -15.09 2.91 -15.69
N PHE A 84 -15.75 3.76 -16.47
CA PHE A 84 -17.08 3.49 -17.02
C PHE A 84 -17.01 3.08 -18.50
N VAL A 85 -17.80 2.06 -18.88
CA VAL A 85 -18.00 1.67 -20.27
C VAL A 85 -19.51 1.45 -20.50
N ASP A 86 -20.10 2.14 -21.47
CA ASP A 86 -21.53 2.13 -21.77
C ASP A 86 -22.41 2.45 -20.54
N GLY A 87 -21.93 3.35 -19.67
CA GLY A 87 -22.64 3.77 -18.46
C GLY A 87 -22.56 2.76 -17.28
N GLU A 88 -21.78 1.71 -17.40
CA GLU A 88 -21.53 0.70 -16.35
C GLU A 88 -20.16 0.92 -15.72
N LEU A 89 -20.09 0.93 -14.39
CA LEU A 89 -18.83 0.99 -13.65
C LEU A 89 -18.12 -0.37 -13.71
N MET A 90 -17.01 -0.42 -14.43
CA MET A 90 -16.26 -1.66 -14.69
C MET A 90 -15.12 -1.91 -13.70
N ALA A 91 -14.39 -0.87 -13.32
CA ALA A 91 -13.17 -0.99 -12.53
C ALA A 91 -12.78 0.38 -11.95
N PHE A 92 -11.67 0.41 -11.21
CA PHE A 92 -11.00 1.61 -10.76
C PHE A 92 -9.57 1.69 -11.31
N ALA A 93 -9.18 2.86 -11.81
CA ALA A 93 -7.79 3.23 -12.06
C ALA A 93 -7.26 4.00 -10.85
N MET A 94 -6.08 3.63 -10.37
CA MET A 94 -5.51 4.14 -9.14
C MET A 94 -4.08 4.61 -9.32
N THR A 95 -3.72 5.64 -8.57
CA THR A 95 -2.33 6.03 -8.32
C THR A 95 -2.13 6.24 -6.82
N ILE A 96 -1.00 5.84 -6.31
CA ILE A 96 -0.57 6.10 -4.94
C ILE A 96 0.79 6.78 -5.01
N GLY A 97 1.00 7.84 -4.26
CA GLY A 97 2.29 8.52 -4.28
C GLY A 97 2.57 9.29 -2.99
N HIS A 98 3.84 9.26 -2.61
CA HIS A 98 4.35 9.92 -1.42
C HIS A 98 4.53 11.41 -1.67
N LEU A 99 3.67 12.26 -1.10
CA LEU A 99 3.81 13.72 -1.18
C LEU A 99 4.98 14.21 -0.32
N VAL A 100 5.73 15.17 -0.85
CA VAL A 100 6.95 15.70 -0.21
C VAL A 100 6.72 16.32 1.16
N GLU A 101 5.49 16.79 1.43
CA GLU A 101 5.14 17.45 2.67
C GLU A 101 3.61 17.49 2.84
N ILE A 102 3.12 17.17 4.02
CA ILE A 102 1.68 17.08 4.30
C ILE A 102 1.26 17.82 5.59
N GLY A 103 2.05 18.78 6.03
CA GLY A 103 1.82 19.46 7.33
C GLY A 103 2.42 18.67 8.49
N GLY A 104 1.73 18.70 9.63
CA GLY A 104 2.23 18.06 10.84
C GLY A 104 3.22 18.91 11.62
N MET A 105 3.83 18.31 12.66
CA MET A 105 4.68 19.04 13.59
C MET A 105 6.08 19.37 13.04
N VAL A 106 6.52 18.64 12.01
CA VAL A 106 7.82 18.87 11.34
C VAL A 106 7.65 18.90 9.83
N PRO A 107 8.54 19.59 9.07
CA PRO A 107 8.57 19.49 7.61
C PRO A 107 8.82 18.05 7.14
N GLY A 108 8.16 17.63 6.04
CA GLY A 108 8.33 16.31 5.44
C GLY A 108 7.59 15.17 6.15
N ALA A 109 6.77 15.48 7.16
CA ALA A 109 5.90 14.56 7.91
C ALA A 109 6.59 13.46 8.76
N PHE A 110 7.89 13.27 8.67
CA PHE A 110 8.63 12.29 9.47
C PHE A 110 8.98 12.82 10.87
N ALA A 111 7.97 12.93 11.71
CA ALA A 111 8.09 13.40 13.08
C ALA A 111 8.50 12.28 14.03
N GLY A 112 9.81 12.09 14.25
CA GLY A 112 10.34 11.03 15.12
C GLY A 112 9.90 11.11 16.59
N GLU A 113 9.33 12.24 17.02
CA GLU A 113 8.81 12.45 18.38
C GLU A 113 7.27 12.49 18.41
N ALA A 114 6.58 12.12 17.32
CA ALA A 114 5.13 12.06 17.31
C ALA A 114 4.62 10.98 18.27
N THR A 115 3.56 11.30 19.00
CA THR A 115 2.86 10.39 19.93
C THR A 115 1.40 10.15 19.56
N GLU A 116 0.95 10.83 18.51
CA GLU A 116 -0.38 10.67 17.93
C GLU A 116 -0.37 11.05 16.44
N ILE A 117 -1.25 10.44 15.66
CA ILE A 117 -1.35 10.62 14.20
C ILE A 117 -1.56 12.09 13.77
N PHE A 118 -2.18 12.92 14.61
CA PHE A 118 -2.43 14.35 14.32
C PHE A 118 -1.14 15.18 14.21
N GLN A 119 -0.03 14.70 14.75
CA GLN A 119 1.26 15.34 14.67
C GLN A 119 2.01 15.03 13.37
N GLU A 120 1.60 14.00 12.64
CA GLU A 120 2.27 13.51 11.43
C GLU A 120 1.81 14.22 10.15
N GLY A 121 0.64 14.86 10.14
CA GLY A 121 0.18 15.66 9.01
C GLY A 121 -1.33 15.61 8.80
N ILE A 122 -1.76 16.13 7.65
CA ILE A 122 -3.17 16.12 7.28
C ILE A 122 -3.61 14.70 6.95
N ARG A 123 -4.69 14.27 7.59
CA ARG A 123 -5.36 13.01 7.31
C ARG A 123 -6.64 13.24 6.53
N VAL A 124 -6.73 12.66 5.36
CA VAL A 124 -7.81 12.84 4.39
C VAL A 124 -8.56 11.53 4.23
N PRO A 125 -9.81 11.43 4.73
CA PRO A 125 -10.67 10.28 4.42
C PRO A 125 -11.05 10.29 2.94
N PRO A 126 -11.68 9.22 2.40
CA PRO A 126 -12.15 9.23 1.01
C PRO A 126 -13.06 10.42 0.72
N VAL A 127 -12.59 11.37 -0.10
CA VAL A 127 -13.35 12.55 -0.54
C VAL A 127 -13.13 12.81 -2.02
N PHE A 128 -14.13 13.31 -2.70
CA PHE A 128 -13.99 13.70 -4.10
C PHE A 128 -13.10 14.94 -4.24
N ILE A 129 -11.96 14.81 -4.93
CA ILE A 129 -11.11 15.94 -5.35
C ILE A 129 -11.53 16.47 -6.72
N LYS A 130 -12.18 15.61 -7.53
CA LYS A 130 -12.90 15.98 -8.75
C LYS A 130 -14.29 15.33 -8.74
N LYS A 131 -15.28 16.03 -9.25
CA LYS A 131 -16.64 15.53 -9.44
C LYS A 131 -17.09 15.82 -10.87
N ARG A 132 -17.44 14.77 -11.63
CA ARG A 132 -17.85 14.89 -13.06
C ARG A 132 -16.82 15.63 -13.93
N GLY A 133 -15.53 15.41 -13.68
CA GLY A 133 -14.46 16.08 -14.42
C GLY A 133 -14.06 17.46 -13.89
N GLU A 134 -14.85 18.07 -13.02
CA GLU A 134 -14.57 19.39 -12.46
C GLU A 134 -13.88 19.28 -11.08
N ASP A 135 -12.97 20.22 -10.79
CA ASP A 135 -12.29 20.28 -9.51
C ASP A 135 -13.25 20.67 -8.39
N VAL A 136 -13.16 19.98 -7.25
CA VAL A 136 -13.82 20.36 -6.00
C VAL A 136 -12.93 21.38 -5.29
N GLU A 137 -13.14 22.68 -5.60
CA GLU A 137 -12.26 23.77 -5.14
C GLU A 137 -12.07 23.82 -3.62
N GLU A 138 -13.09 23.46 -2.84
CA GLU A 138 -13.04 23.44 -1.38
C GLU A 138 -12.03 22.42 -0.87
N VAL A 139 -11.96 21.24 -1.50
CA VAL A 139 -11.01 20.19 -1.16
C VAL A 139 -9.60 20.64 -1.52
N TRP A 140 -9.39 21.20 -2.71
CA TRP A 140 -8.09 21.77 -3.09
C TRP A 140 -7.62 22.87 -2.12
N LYS A 141 -8.50 23.81 -1.76
CA LYS A 141 -8.20 24.88 -0.80
C LYS A 141 -7.82 24.31 0.58
N LEU A 142 -8.57 23.29 1.05
CA LEU A 142 -8.29 22.63 2.33
C LEU A 142 -6.92 21.95 2.32
N LEU A 143 -6.64 21.14 1.31
CA LEU A 143 -5.37 20.41 1.21
C LEU A 143 -4.18 21.37 1.16
N LEU A 144 -4.24 22.37 0.25
CA LEU A 144 -3.10 23.27 0.03
C LEU A 144 -2.89 24.27 1.15
N ALA A 145 -3.89 24.58 1.96
CA ALA A 145 -3.75 25.47 3.14
C ALA A 145 -3.06 24.76 4.32
N ASN A 146 -3.03 23.44 4.36
CA ASN A 146 -2.49 22.66 5.47
C ASN A 146 -1.06 22.12 5.22
N VAL A 147 -0.44 22.49 4.11
CA VAL A 147 0.91 22.05 3.74
C VAL A 147 1.87 23.24 3.57
N ARG A 148 3.17 23.04 3.86
CA ARG A 148 4.20 24.07 3.74
C ARG A 148 4.65 24.32 2.30
N THR A 149 4.43 23.31 1.40
CA THR A 149 4.87 23.33 0.01
C THR A 149 3.70 23.22 -0.99
N PRO A 150 2.70 24.14 -0.96
CA PRO A 150 1.46 23.99 -1.72
C PRO A 150 1.69 23.87 -3.22
N ARG A 151 2.75 24.51 -3.77
CA ARG A 151 3.08 24.42 -5.19
C ARG A 151 3.52 23.01 -5.59
N PHE A 152 4.36 22.36 -4.80
CA PHE A 152 4.82 20.99 -5.07
C PHE A 152 3.67 20.00 -4.91
N ASN A 153 2.93 20.09 -3.80
CA ASN A 153 1.78 19.24 -3.55
C ASN A 153 0.71 19.35 -4.66
N TYR A 154 0.42 20.57 -5.11
CA TYR A 154 -0.51 20.78 -6.23
C TYR A 154 -0.02 20.09 -7.49
N GLY A 155 1.26 20.28 -7.87
CA GLY A 155 1.83 19.66 -9.06
C GLY A 155 1.84 18.14 -9.01
N ASP A 156 2.20 17.56 -7.84
CA ASP A 156 2.26 16.12 -7.65
C ASP A 156 0.87 15.48 -7.62
N LEU A 157 -0.12 16.09 -6.94
CA LEU A 157 -1.51 15.62 -6.99
C LEU A 157 -2.08 15.69 -8.41
N ARG A 158 -1.77 16.74 -9.19
CA ARG A 158 -2.15 16.81 -10.61
C ARG A 158 -1.49 15.72 -11.44
N ALA A 159 -0.24 15.38 -11.16
CA ALA A 159 0.45 14.29 -11.85
C ALA A 159 -0.16 12.92 -11.51
N LEU A 160 -0.59 12.69 -10.26
CA LEU A 160 -1.31 11.49 -9.84
C LEU A 160 -2.68 11.40 -10.54
N ILE A 161 -3.47 12.49 -10.58
CA ILE A 161 -4.74 12.54 -11.32
C ILE A 161 -4.52 12.25 -12.82
N ALA A 162 -3.50 12.84 -13.43
CA ALA A 162 -3.18 12.53 -14.84
C ALA A 162 -2.83 11.06 -15.05
N GLY A 163 -2.24 10.40 -14.04
CA GLY A 163 -1.99 8.96 -14.05
C GLY A 163 -3.29 8.15 -14.04
N THR A 164 -4.26 8.51 -13.19
CA THR A 164 -5.57 7.85 -13.19
C THR A 164 -6.34 8.09 -14.48
N ASP A 165 -6.30 9.32 -15.05
CA ASP A 165 -6.91 9.64 -16.34
C ASP A 165 -6.36 8.77 -17.48
N VAL A 166 -5.05 8.47 -17.48
CA VAL A 166 -4.45 7.56 -18.46
C VAL A 166 -4.94 6.12 -18.24
N GLY A 167 -4.95 5.67 -16.99
CA GLY A 167 -5.40 4.33 -16.63
C GLY A 167 -6.87 4.10 -17.02
N GLU A 168 -7.75 5.04 -16.67
CA GLU A 168 -9.18 5.03 -17.02
C GLU A 168 -9.35 4.90 -18.54
N ARG A 169 -8.80 5.85 -19.30
CA ARG A 169 -8.96 5.90 -20.75
C ARG A 169 -8.41 4.64 -21.46
N GLN A 170 -7.26 4.14 -21.03
CA GLN A 170 -6.65 2.95 -21.65
C GLN A 170 -7.45 1.68 -21.33
N LEU A 171 -7.93 1.55 -20.09
CA LEU A 171 -8.74 0.41 -19.70
C LEU A 171 -10.11 0.43 -20.37
N ALA A 172 -10.77 1.59 -20.42
CA ALA A 172 -12.04 1.75 -21.13
C ALA A 172 -11.90 1.36 -22.60
N ALA A 173 -10.90 1.91 -23.31
CA ALA A 173 -10.63 1.59 -24.71
C ALA A 173 -10.33 0.10 -24.94
N MET A 174 -9.67 -0.57 -24.00
CA MET A 174 -9.43 -2.02 -24.05
C MET A 174 -10.74 -2.82 -23.89
N ILE A 175 -11.59 -2.42 -22.94
CA ILE A 175 -12.89 -3.07 -22.71
C ILE A 175 -13.83 -2.86 -23.91
N GLU A 176 -13.87 -1.65 -24.47
CA GLU A 176 -14.63 -1.35 -25.69
C GLU A 176 -14.18 -2.20 -26.89
N LYS A 177 -12.86 -2.37 -27.05
CA LYS A 177 -12.29 -3.14 -28.14
C LYS A 177 -12.58 -4.62 -28.07
N TYR A 178 -12.49 -5.24 -26.89
CA TYR A 178 -12.59 -6.69 -26.71
C TYR A 178 -13.94 -7.14 -26.17
N GLY A 179 -14.73 -6.25 -25.61
CA GLY A 179 -16.02 -6.54 -24.97
C GLY A 179 -15.90 -6.84 -23.47
N LYS A 180 -16.96 -6.51 -22.73
CA LYS A 180 -17.04 -6.64 -21.27
C LYS A 180 -16.88 -8.09 -20.80
N ASP A 181 -17.54 -9.04 -21.47
CA ASP A 181 -17.47 -10.47 -21.13
C ASP A 181 -16.06 -11.01 -21.28
N VAL A 182 -15.35 -10.61 -22.35
CA VAL A 182 -13.96 -10.97 -22.58
C VAL A 182 -13.05 -10.37 -21.52
N PHE A 183 -13.28 -9.11 -21.15
CA PHE A 183 -12.53 -8.45 -20.08
C PHE A 183 -12.68 -9.21 -18.75
N TRP A 184 -13.91 -9.47 -18.31
CA TRP A 184 -14.13 -10.14 -17.02
C TRP A 184 -13.60 -11.57 -17.02
N LYS A 185 -13.80 -12.29 -18.10
CA LYS A 185 -13.25 -13.66 -18.23
C LYS A 185 -11.73 -13.65 -18.13
N ASN A 186 -11.04 -12.79 -18.88
CA ASN A 186 -9.58 -12.75 -18.86
C ASN A 186 -9.03 -12.21 -17.53
N THR A 187 -9.73 -11.29 -16.87
CA THR A 187 -9.36 -10.84 -15.52
C THR A 187 -9.41 -11.99 -14.53
N ALA A 188 -10.50 -12.78 -14.54
CA ALA A 188 -10.62 -13.97 -13.70
C ALA A 188 -9.51 -14.99 -14.02
N ASP A 189 -9.31 -15.32 -15.29
CA ASP A 189 -8.28 -16.25 -15.76
C ASP A 189 -6.86 -15.78 -15.34
N LEU A 190 -6.57 -14.47 -15.37
CA LEU A 190 -5.30 -13.90 -14.93
C LEU A 190 -5.08 -14.04 -13.42
N LEU A 191 -6.13 -13.76 -12.63
CA LEU A 191 -6.07 -13.93 -11.17
C LEU A 191 -5.85 -15.41 -10.79
N ASP A 192 -6.58 -16.31 -11.44
CA ASP A 192 -6.47 -17.76 -11.22
C ASP A 192 -5.10 -18.31 -11.67
N TYR A 193 -4.56 -17.77 -12.76
CA TYR A 193 -3.19 -18.09 -13.20
C TYR A 193 -2.15 -17.67 -12.17
N SER A 194 -2.24 -16.44 -11.65
CA SER A 194 -1.32 -15.94 -10.63
C SER A 194 -1.42 -16.73 -9.32
N GLU A 195 -2.64 -17.08 -8.90
CA GLU A 195 -2.89 -17.96 -7.75
C GLU A 195 -2.25 -19.33 -7.95
N SER A 196 -2.50 -19.99 -9.09
CA SER A 196 -1.93 -21.30 -9.40
C SER A 196 -0.39 -21.29 -9.38
N ARG A 197 0.22 -20.23 -9.92
CA ARG A 197 1.67 -20.06 -9.91
C ARG A 197 2.21 -19.91 -8.47
N MET A 198 1.57 -19.07 -7.65
CA MET A 198 1.97 -18.88 -6.26
C MET A 198 1.78 -20.15 -5.44
N ARG A 199 0.68 -20.88 -5.63
CA ARG A 199 0.45 -22.19 -5.00
C ARG A 199 1.55 -23.19 -5.32
N ALA A 200 2.00 -23.23 -6.58
CA ALA A 200 3.10 -24.10 -6.99
C ALA A 200 4.43 -23.73 -6.31
N GLU A 201 4.71 -22.43 -6.15
CA GLU A 201 5.90 -21.97 -5.42
C GLU A 201 5.83 -22.31 -3.93
N ILE A 202 4.67 -22.12 -3.29
CA ILE A 202 4.47 -22.48 -1.88
C ILE A 202 4.62 -23.99 -1.68
N ALA A 203 4.06 -24.82 -2.58
CA ALA A 203 4.18 -26.27 -2.52
C ALA A 203 5.61 -26.79 -2.68
N ALA A 204 6.52 -26.00 -3.23
CA ALA A 204 7.94 -26.33 -3.31
C ALA A 204 8.68 -26.11 -1.98
N ILE A 205 8.07 -25.40 -1.04
CA ILE A 205 8.61 -25.21 0.32
C ILE A 205 8.16 -26.38 1.18
N PRO A 206 9.02 -27.08 1.91
CA PRO A 206 8.60 -28.18 2.77
C PRO A 206 7.56 -27.74 3.80
N ASP A 207 6.57 -28.61 4.04
CA ASP A 207 5.56 -28.36 5.09
C ASP A 207 6.23 -28.17 6.45
N GLY A 208 5.76 -27.17 7.19
CA GLY A 208 6.32 -26.88 8.49
C GLY A 208 5.97 -25.52 9.08
N LYS A 209 6.55 -25.27 10.23
CA LYS A 209 6.50 -23.97 10.91
C LYS A 209 7.89 -23.38 10.95
N TYR A 210 8.05 -22.24 10.33
CA TYR A 210 9.32 -21.48 10.26
C TYR A 210 9.17 -20.20 11.07
N THR A 211 10.12 -19.93 11.95
CA THR A 211 10.01 -18.78 12.87
C THR A 211 11.23 -17.88 12.79
N PHE A 212 11.00 -16.60 12.94
CA PHE A 212 12.05 -15.59 13.05
C PHE A 212 11.64 -14.49 14.02
N SER A 213 12.60 -13.72 14.48
CA SER A 213 12.38 -12.57 15.33
C SER A 213 13.41 -11.51 14.98
N ASP A 214 12.94 -10.26 14.81
CA ASP A 214 13.76 -9.08 14.60
C ASP A 214 13.32 -7.97 15.57
N GLU A 215 14.06 -6.87 15.62
CA GLU A 215 13.80 -5.79 16.56
C GLU A 215 13.94 -4.43 15.86
N VAL A 216 13.04 -3.50 16.23
CA VAL A 216 13.26 -2.05 16.06
C VAL A 216 13.84 -1.55 17.36
N GLU A 217 14.95 -0.84 17.32
CA GLU A 217 15.80 -0.57 18.49
C GLU A 217 15.13 0.37 19.50
N ASP A 218 14.42 1.39 19.00
CA ASP A 218 13.61 2.31 19.82
C ASP A 218 12.49 2.94 18.98
N ASP A 219 11.59 3.73 19.58
CA ASP A 219 10.48 4.39 18.90
C ASP A 219 10.61 5.92 18.85
N GLY A 220 11.79 6.46 19.19
CA GLY A 220 12.01 7.90 19.29
C GLY A 220 11.50 8.54 20.60
N ILE A 221 10.68 7.83 21.39
CA ILE A 221 10.11 8.27 22.67
C ILE A 221 10.63 7.42 23.83
N GLU A 222 10.57 6.09 23.68
CA GLU A 222 11.04 5.13 24.67
C GLU A 222 12.29 4.42 24.16
N ASN A 223 13.40 4.56 24.87
CA ASN A 223 14.65 3.86 24.54
C ASN A 223 14.59 2.39 24.99
N ARG A 224 13.85 1.59 24.23
CA ARG A 224 13.74 0.14 24.39
C ARG A 224 13.45 -0.53 23.07
N PRO A 225 13.86 -1.77 22.86
CA PRO A 225 13.57 -2.51 21.64
C PRO A 225 12.09 -2.93 21.56
N TYR A 226 11.58 -2.97 20.32
CA TYR A 226 10.27 -3.49 19.96
C TYR A 226 10.48 -4.71 19.08
N THR A 227 10.05 -5.87 19.57
CA THR A 227 10.27 -7.14 18.89
C THR A 227 9.18 -7.42 17.86
N ILE A 228 9.57 -7.75 16.64
CA ILE A 228 8.73 -8.32 15.59
C ILE A 228 8.93 -9.83 15.61
N LYS A 229 7.84 -10.58 15.80
CA LYS A 229 7.86 -12.04 15.72
C LYS A 229 7.05 -12.51 14.54
N VAL A 230 7.56 -13.49 13.81
CA VAL A 230 6.84 -14.12 12.73
C VAL A 230 6.91 -15.65 12.83
N ALA A 231 5.79 -16.28 12.51
CA ALA A 231 5.72 -17.72 12.25
C ALA A 231 5.07 -17.92 10.87
N VAL A 232 5.85 -18.43 9.91
CA VAL A 232 5.34 -18.81 8.59
C VAL A 232 5.00 -20.30 8.65
N HIS A 233 3.72 -20.61 8.48
CA HIS A 233 3.22 -21.99 8.42
C HIS A 233 2.98 -22.35 6.97
N ILE A 234 3.67 -23.37 6.48
CA ILE A 234 3.46 -23.95 5.14
C ILE A 234 2.68 -25.26 5.30
N ASN A 235 1.59 -25.37 4.56
CA ASN A 235 0.74 -26.56 4.53
C ASN A 235 0.28 -26.83 3.08
N GLY A 236 0.95 -27.71 2.38
CA GLY A 236 0.73 -27.97 0.98
C GLY A 236 0.95 -26.73 0.12
N GLU A 237 -0.12 -26.18 -0.44
CA GLU A 237 -0.11 -25.04 -1.36
C GLU A 237 -0.48 -23.71 -0.67
N GLU A 238 -0.54 -23.67 0.67
CA GLU A 238 -0.99 -22.50 1.41
C GLU A 238 0.03 -22.08 2.47
N ALA A 239 0.15 -20.76 2.63
CA ALA A 239 1.00 -20.14 3.64
C ALA A 239 0.17 -19.30 4.62
N VAL A 240 0.51 -19.39 5.91
CA VAL A 240 -0.01 -18.48 6.94
C VAL A 240 1.17 -17.76 7.56
N ILE A 241 1.19 -16.44 7.44
CA ILE A 241 2.17 -15.56 8.05
C ILE A 241 1.55 -14.98 9.31
N ASP A 242 1.98 -15.47 10.46
CA ASP A 242 1.41 -15.15 11.77
C ASP A 242 2.39 -14.33 12.61
N TYR A 243 2.02 -13.09 12.91
CA TYR A 243 2.80 -12.15 13.73
C TYR A 243 2.39 -12.15 15.21
N THR A 244 1.66 -13.15 15.68
CA THR A 244 1.29 -13.30 17.09
C THR A 244 2.51 -13.35 17.99
N GLY A 245 2.54 -12.49 19.01
CA GLY A 245 3.65 -12.35 19.95
C GLY A 245 4.61 -11.22 19.61
N THR A 246 4.35 -10.45 18.56
CA THR A 246 4.97 -9.14 18.30
C THR A 246 4.66 -8.17 19.45
N SER A 247 5.56 -7.25 19.74
CA SER A 247 5.39 -6.22 20.78
C SER A 247 4.05 -5.48 20.67
N PRO A 248 3.46 -5.04 21.77
CA PRO A 248 2.37 -4.07 21.74
C PRO A 248 2.77 -2.83 20.94
N GLN A 249 1.77 -2.07 20.46
CA GLN A 249 2.01 -0.81 19.76
C GLN A 249 2.92 0.12 20.55
N ALA A 250 3.77 0.83 19.82
CA ALA A 250 4.72 1.81 20.34
C ALA A 250 4.02 3.14 20.64
N LYS A 251 4.63 3.96 21.49
CA LYS A 251 4.19 5.35 21.71
C LYS A 251 4.65 6.27 20.58
N GLY A 252 5.82 6.00 20.02
CA GLY A 252 6.41 6.73 18.91
C GLY A 252 5.97 6.21 17.54
N PRO A 253 6.41 6.87 16.45
CA PRO A 253 5.83 6.73 15.11
C PRO A 253 6.28 5.50 14.31
N ILE A 254 6.78 4.45 14.95
CA ILE A 254 7.25 3.22 14.29
C ILE A 254 6.15 2.17 14.07
N ASN A 255 4.92 2.46 14.44
CA ASN A 255 3.79 1.52 14.30
C ASN A 255 3.41 1.31 12.83
N ALA A 256 3.15 0.07 12.45
CA ALA A 256 2.63 -0.27 11.14
C ALA A 256 1.10 -0.41 11.16
N THR A 257 0.44 0.09 10.12
CA THR A 257 -0.97 -0.18 9.87
C THR A 257 -1.15 -1.58 9.30
N LEU A 258 -2.39 -2.05 9.24
CA LEU A 258 -2.69 -3.35 8.62
C LEU A 258 -2.30 -3.38 7.14
N GLY A 259 -2.45 -2.25 6.42
CA GLY A 259 -2.03 -2.11 5.03
C GLY A 259 -0.53 -2.31 4.85
N VAL A 260 0.27 -1.68 5.70
CA VAL A 260 1.74 -1.85 5.73
C VAL A 260 2.11 -3.30 6.02
N SER A 261 1.47 -3.91 7.02
CA SER A 261 1.77 -5.29 7.42
C SER A 261 1.45 -6.31 6.32
N TYR A 262 0.36 -6.13 5.60
CA TYR A 262 0.03 -6.98 4.44
C TYR A 262 1.02 -6.78 3.30
N SER A 263 1.34 -5.52 2.95
CA SER A 263 2.33 -5.22 1.93
C SER A 263 3.67 -5.86 2.24
N ALA A 264 4.18 -5.66 3.45
CA ALA A 264 5.47 -6.18 3.87
C ALA A 264 5.51 -7.71 3.92
N ALA A 265 4.43 -8.36 4.40
CA ALA A 265 4.31 -9.81 4.39
C ALA A 265 4.32 -10.38 2.96
N TYR A 266 3.57 -9.77 2.04
CA TYR A 266 3.56 -10.15 0.64
C TYR A 266 4.92 -9.92 -0.03
N ASN A 267 5.58 -8.79 0.24
CA ASN A 267 6.93 -8.53 -0.25
C ASN A 267 7.91 -9.59 0.20
N GLY A 268 7.88 -10.01 1.47
CA GLY A 268 8.71 -11.09 1.98
C GLY A 268 8.50 -12.41 1.23
N MET A 269 7.25 -12.74 0.87
CA MET A 269 6.94 -13.93 0.06
C MET A 269 7.40 -13.79 -1.39
N LEU A 270 7.16 -12.62 -2.01
CA LEU A 270 7.57 -12.37 -3.39
C LEU A 270 9.09 -12.44 -3.59
N HIS A 271 9.87 -12.06 -2.58
CA HIS A 271 11.35 -12.17 -2.64
C HIS A 271 11.87 -13.60 -2.71
N VAL A 272 11.12 -14.57 -2.22
CA VAL A 272 11.53 -15.98 -2.18
C VAL A 272 10.81 -16.86 -3.20
N THR A 273 9.90 -16.28 -3.99
CA THR A 273 9.15 -16.96 -5.04
C THR A 273 9.59 -16.51 -6.44
N ASP A 274 8.99 -17.07 -7.50
CA ASP A 274 9.31 -16.73 -8.88
C ASP A 274 8.89 -15.29 -9.21
N GLU A 275 9.86 -14.44 -9.58
CA GLU A 275 9.66 -13.03 -9.95
C GLU A 275 8.73 -12.82 -11.16
N SER A 276 8.54 -13.84 -12.01
CA SER A 276 7.67 -13.77 -13.19
C SER A 276 6.18 -13.98 -12.88
N ILE A 277 5.80 -14.19 -11.62
CA ILE A 277 4.38 -14.29 -11.23
C ILE A 277 3.74 -12.90 -11.34
N PRO A 278 2.66 -12.74 -12.14
CA PRO A 278 2.00 -11.45 -12.20
C PRO A 278 1.48 -11.01 -10.83
N THR A 279 1.94 -9.84 -10.36
CA THR A 279 1.56 -9.31 -9.05
C THR A 279 0.16 -8.72 -9.10
N ASN A 280 -0.80 -9.44 -8.55
CA ASN A 280 -2.21 -9.06 -8.45
C ASN A 280 -2.86 -9.78 -7.24
N SER A 281 -4.14 -9.56 -7.00
CA SER A 281 -4.83 -10.21 -5.88
C SER A 281 -4.83 -11.74 -5.95
N GLY A 282 -4.70 -12.33 -7.15
CA GLY A 282 -4.62 -13.80 -7.34
C GLY A 282 -3.38 -14.39 -6.67
N CYS A 283 -2.19 -13.78 -6.84
CA CYS A 283 -0.96 -14.31 -6.25
C CYS A 283 -0.98 -14.26 -4.71
N PHE A 284 -1.83 -13.44 -4.09
CA PHE A 284 -1.94 -13.34 -2.64
C PHE A 284 -3.03 -14.23 -2.03
N ARG A 285 -3.93 -14.82 -2.84
CA ARG A 285 -5.01 -15.69 -2.34
C ARG A 285 -4.54 -16.86 -1.47
N PRO A 286 -3.43 -17.56 -1.79
CA PRO A 286 -2.95 -18.67 -0.97
C PRO A 286 -2.16 -18.22 0.27
N ILE A 287 -2.01 -16.91 0.51
CA ILE A 287 -1.23 -16.33 1.61
C ILE A 287 -2.19 -15.64 2.57
N ARG A 288 -2.30 -16.16 3.78
CA ARG A 288 -3.06 -15.54 4.86
C ARG A 288 -2.13 -14.84 5.83
N VAL A 289 -2.37 -13.56 6.09
CA VAL A 289 -1.62 -12.77 7.09
C VAL A 289 -2.46 -12.63 8.36
N VAL A 290 -1.84 -12.86 9.51
CA VAL A 290 -2.42 -12.69 10.85
C VAL A 290 -1.60 -11.65 11.59
N SER A 291 -2.18 -10.48 11.81
CA SER A 291 -1.58 -9.38 12.59
C SER A 291 -2.57 -8.96 13.69
N PRO A 292 -2.33 -9.35 14.94
CA PRO A 292 -3.24 -9.02 16.05
C PRO A 292 -3.36 -7.51 16.25
N PRO A 293 -4.58 -6.97 16.51
CA PRO A 293 -4.78 -5.55 16.78
C PRO A 293 -4.09 -5.10 18.07
N GLY A 294 -3.76 -3.81 18.17
CA GLY A 294 -3.06 -3.20 19.30
C GLY A 294 -1.58 -3.60 19.39
N THR A 295 -1.01 -4.15 18.32
CA THR A 295 0.42 -4.47 18.22
C THR A 295 1.15 -3.46 17.34
N LEU A 296 2.48 -3.50 17.38
CA LEU A 296 3.35 -2.72 16.50
C LEU A 296 2.97 -2.85 15.01
N LEU A 297 2.40 -4.00 14.61
CA LEU A 297 2.07 -4.33 13.21
C LEU A 297 0.59 -4.22 12.86
N ASN A 298 -0.24 -3.78 13.77
CA ASN A 298 -1.66 -3.50 13.54
C ASN A 298 -2.13 -2.52 14.61
N VAL A 299 -1.72 -1.29 14.44
CA VAL A 299 -1.85 -0.24 15.43
C VAL A 299 -3.29 0.26 15.56
N ASP A 300 -3.69 0.58 16.77
CA ASP A 300 -4.99 1.19 17.07
C ASP A 300 -4.92 2.72 16.99
N TYR A 301 -5.95 3.33 16.40
CA TYR A 301 -6.14 4.77 16.40
C TYR A 301 -6.21 5.32 17.84
N PRO A 302 -5.60 6.50 18.13
CA PRO A 302 -4.95 7.47 17.24
C PRO A 302 -3.41 7.46 17.31
N ALA A 303 -2.78 6.31 17.50
CA ALA A 303 -1.33 6.22 17.61
C ALA A 303 -0.61 6.74 16.33
N PRO A 304 0.65 7.22 16.43
CA PRO A 304 1.44 7.66 15.29
C PRO A 304 1.97 6.45 14.52
N GLU A 305 2.22 6.60 13.19
CA GLU A 305 2.51 5.44 12.34
C GLU A 305 3.45 5.74 11.15
N VAL A 306 3.87 6.98 10.93
CA VAL A 306 4.59 7.36 9.70
C VAL A 306 5.86 6.56 9.45
N GLY A 307 6.62 6.22 10.49
CA GLY A 307 7.81 5.37 10.42
C GLY A 307 7.50 3.88 10.26
N GLY A 308 6.25 3.47 10.46
CA GLY A 308 5.86 2.09 10.24
C GLY A 308 6.05 1.64 8.80
N ASN A 309 5.83 2.54 7.84
CA ASN A 309 6.03 2.25 6.42
C ASN A 309 7.49 2.30 5.98
N THR A 310 8.36 3.03 6.68
CA THR A 310 9.76 3.22 6.28
C THR A 310 10.74 2.38 7.10
N GLU A 311 10.51 2.22 8.38
CA GLU A 311 11.39 1.48 9.28
C GLU A 311 10.86 0.06 9.55
N THR A 312 9.61 -0.03 10.02
CA THR A 312 9.03 -1.32 10.43
C THR A 312 8.70 -2.22 9.24
N HIS A 313 8.29 -1.66 8.08
CA HIS A 313 7.99 -2.41 6.86
C HIS A 313 9.15 -3.33 6.44
N CYS A 314 10.36 -2.78 6.34
CA CYS A 314 11.54 -3.54 5.93
C CYS A 314 11.83 -4.69 6.89
N LYS A 315 11.67 -4.45 8.20
CA LYS A 315 11.82 -5.48 9.24
C LYS A 315 10.75 -6.57 9.16
N ILE A 316 9.52 -6.22 8.82
CA ILE A 316 8.42 -7.20 8.62
C ILE A 316 8.75 -8.11 7.44
N ALA A 317 9.12 -7.55 6.29
CA ALA A 317 9.48 -8.31 5.08
C ALA A 317 10.72 -9.17 5.32
N GLY A 318 11.76 -8.59 5.91
CA GLY A 318 13.00 -9.28 6.30
C GLY A 318 12.76 -10.45 7.26
N ALA A 319 11.82 -10.30 8.20
CA ALA A 319 11.46 -11.38 9.13
C ALA A 319 10.81 -12.58 8.42
N VAL A 320 9.98 -12.36 7.39
CA VAL A 320 9.41 -13.45 6.57
C VAL A 320 10.52 -14.18 5.81
N ILE A 321 11.42 -13.43 5.16
CA ILE A 321 12.58 -14.01 4.45
C ILE A 321 13.47 -14.79 5.42
N GLY A 322 13.76 -14.21 6.60
CA GLY A 322 14.56 -14.86 7.64
C GLY A 322 13.93 -16.14 8.16
N ALA A 323 12.61 -16.18 8.33
CA ALA A 323 11.88 -17.38 8.73
C ALA A 323 12.00 -18.50 7.70
N LEU A 324 11.91 -18.17 6.40
CA LEU A 324 11.98 -19.15 5.31
C LEU A 324 13.41 -19.54 4.91
N SER A 325 14.44 -18.79 5.34
CA SER A 325 15.82 -19.02 4.94
C SER A 325 16.35 -20.46 5.21
N PRO A 326 15.97 -21.16 6.30
CA PRO A 326 16.40 -22.54 6.50
C PRO A 326 15.81 -23.52 5.48
N ALA A 327 14.61 -23.22 4.95
CA ALA A 327 13.92 -24.05 3.96
C ALA A 327 14.33 -23.71 2.52
N MET A 328 14.79 -22.48 2.27
CA MET A 328 15.07 -21.94 0.95
C MET A 328 16.43 -21.22 0.87
N PRO A 329 17.55 -21.87 1.25
CA PRO A 329 18.85 -21.22 1.36
C PRO A 329 19.36 -20.65 0.03
N ASP A 330 18.94 -21.22 -1.11
CA ASP A 330 19.36 -20.78 -2.45
C ASP A 330 18.54 -19.59 -2.98
N ARG A 331 17.45 -19.21 -2.31
CA ARG A 331 16.55 -18.11 -2.69
C ARG A 331 16.54 -16.95 -1.69
N THR A 332 17.24 -17.09 -0.58
CA THR A 332 17.34 -16.06 0.44
C THR A 332 18.71 -15.42 0.43
N MET A 333 18.75 -14.13 0.68
CA MET A 333 19.99 -13.36 0.78
C MET A 333 20.26 -12.91 2.21
N ALA A 334 21.45 -12.40 2.48
CA ALA A 334 21.76 -11.74 3.75
C ALA A 334 20.85 -10.52 3.96
N ALA A 335 20.49 -10.27 5.22
CA ALA A 335 19.68 -9.10 5.57
C ALA A 335 20.37 -7.80 5.16
N GLU A 336 19.56 -6.83 4.75
CA GLU A 336 19.97 -5.45 4.50
C GLU A 336 19.83 -4.60 5.78
N GLY A 337 20.08 -3.27 5.71
CA GLY A 337 19.99 -2.37 6.86
C GLY A 337 18.59 -2.19 7.45
N ALA A 338 17.58 -2.71 6.77
CA ALA A 338 16.17 -2.72 7.16
C ALA A 338 15.62 -1.34 7.59
N THR A 339 16.01 -0.31 6.85
CA THR A 339 15.52 1.07 7.00
C THR A 339 15.58 1.79 5.67
N HIS A 340 14.62 2.67 5.37
CA HIS A 340 14.66 3.53 4.18
C HIS A 340 15.65 4.70 4.30
N THR A 341 16.33 4.86 5.44
CA THR A 341 17.37 5.87 5.69
C THR A 341 16.93 7.27 5.26
N ASN A 342 15.76 7.71 5.74
CA ASN A 342 15.19 8.99 5.36
C ASN A 342 16.02 10.16 5.91
N PHE A 343 16.38 11.09 5.04
CA PHE A 343 17.03 12.32 5.41
C PHE A 343 16.31 13.50 4.75
N VAL A 344 15.59 14.28 5.55
CA VAL A 344 14.75 15.39 5.07
C VAL A 344 15.39 16.73 5.41
N PHE A 345 15.59 17.57 4.40
CA PHE A 345 15.98 18.97 4.56
C PHE A 345 14.76 19.86 4.37
N GLY A 346 14.46 20.70 5.35
CA GLY A 346 13.41 21.72 5.31
C GLY A 346 13.97 23.14 5.27
#